data_5909ed107cbbbb7c46a3735e152e50fc
#
_entry.id   5909ed107cbbbb7c46a3735e152e50fc
#
_cell.length_a   1.000
_cell.length_b   1.000
_cell.length_c   1.000
_cell.angle_alpha   90.00
_cell.angle_beta   90.00
_cell.angle_gamma   90.00
#
_symmetry.space_group_name_H-M   'P 1'
#
loop_
_entity.id
_entity.type
_entity.pdbx_description
1 polymer ?
#
loop_
_entity_poly.entity_id
_entity_poly.type
_entity_poly.pdbx_seq_one_letter_code
_entity_poly.pdbx_strand_id
1 'polypeptide(L)'
;MSRNVLFEQIKSPGIFVAGIAVRTTNQDNRAQTDIGNLWAKFMSENIAGQIAARLSDDIYCVYTDYENDHTGWYTTVLGCRIKSPDDSDCMFTALIPKGSYRLYKPEGEMPGCVVSTWQQIWKECCGRNYIADYDLYRGGKAEIYVGVI
;
A
#
# COMPACT_ATOMS: atom_id res chain seq x y z
N MET A 1 26.90 -13.79 -4.26
CA MET A 1 26.17 -13.91 -3.00
C MET A 1 24.91 -13.08 -3.05
N SER A 2 23.78 -13.71 -2.90
CA SER A 2 22.53 -12.97 -2.90
C SER A 2 22.39 -12.20 -1.58
N ARG A 3 21.90 -10.96 -1.69
CA ARG A 3 21.61 -10.14 -0.53
C ARG A 3 20.15 -10.26 -0.21
N ASN A 4 19.81 -10.73 0.97
CA ASN A 4 18.44 -10.74 1.44
C ASN A 4 17.97 -9.33 1.73
N VAL A 5 16.71 -9.04 1.40
CA VAL A 5 16.10 -7.76 1.77
C VAL A 5 15.89 -7.77 3.27
N LEU A 6 16.38 -6.72 3.94
CA LEU A 6 16.23 -6.59 5.38
C LEU A 6 14.80 -6.16 5.72
N PHE A 7 14.23 -6.79 6.73
CA PHE A 7 12.90 -6.44 7.21
C PHE A 7 12.80 -6.56 8.72
N GLU A 8 11.85 -5.88 9.29
CA GLU A 8 11.45 -6.01 10.69
C GLU A 8 10.08 -6.66 10.74
N GLN A 9 9.83 -7.48 11.76
CA GLN A 9 8.51 -8.05 11.97
C GLN A 9 7.78 -7.23 13.00
N ILE A 10 6.59 -6.76 12.64
CA ILE A 10 5.78 -5.91 13.51
C ILE A 10 4.35 -6.42 13.57
N LYS A 11 3.61 -5.93 14.57
CA LYS A 11 2.17 -6.19 14.67
C LYS A 11 1.41 -4.91 14.49
N SER A 12 0.34 -4.97 13.71
CA SER A 12 -0.54 -3.83 13.46
C SER A 12 -1.86 -4.02 14.22
N PRO A 13 -2.40 -2.96 14.81
CA PRO A 13 -3.68 -3.03 15.52
C PRO A 13 -4.89 -2.97 14.60
N GLY A 14 -4.67 -2.84 13.29
CA GLY A 14 -5.73 -2.56 12.33
C GLY A 14 -5.80 -1.07 12.00
N ILE A 15 -5.94 -0.76 10.73
CA ILE A 15 -5.92 0.62 10.24
C ILE A 15 -6.99 0.77 9.18
N PHE A 16 -7.79 1.85 9.26
CA PHE A 16 -8.72 2.23 8.20
C PHE A 16 -8.10 3.35 7.35
N VAL A 17 -8.23 3.21 6.03
CA VAL A 17 -7.72 4.18 5.07
C VAL A 17 -8.87 4.60 4.16
N ALA A 18 -9.09 5.90 4.01
CA ALA A 18 -10.09 6.44 3.11
C ALA A 18 -9.41 7.10 1.92
N GLY A 19 -9.96 6.93 0.73
CA GLY A 19 -9.39 7.53 -0.46
C GLY A 19 -10.06 7.07 -1.74
N ILE A 20 -9.25 6.92 -2.78
CA ILE A 20 -9.69 6.48 -4.11
C ILE A 20 -9.07 5.13 -4.43
N ALA A 21 -9.72 4.37 -5.30
CA ALA A 21 -9.34 2.98 -5.54
C ALA A 21 -9.37 2.62 -7.02
N VAL A 22 -8.58 1.60 -7.37
CA VAL A 22 -8.59 0.99 -8.70
C VAL A 22 -8.36 -0.52 -8.57
N ARG A 23 -9.07 -1.30 -9.39
CA ARG A 23 -8.85 -2.74 -9.50
C ARG A 23 -7.84 -3.00 -10.62
N THR A 24 -6.78 -3.73 -10.32
CA THR A 24 -5.69 -3.93 -11.28
C THR A 24 -5.00 -5.28 -11.08
N THR A 25 -4.01 -5.55 -11.91
CA THR A 25 -3.18 -6.75 -11.84
C THR A 25 -1.76 -6.40 -12.28
N ASN A 26 -0.79 -7.16 -11.80
CA ASN A 26 0.62 -6.99 -12.21
C ASN A 26 0.90 -7.57 -13.60
N GLN A 27 -0.04 -8.33 -14.17
CA GLN A 27 0.11 -8.91 -15.50
C GLN A 27 0.20 -7.80 -16.55
N ASP A 28 1.07 -7.99 -17.53
CA ASP A 28 1.26 -7.09 -18.67
C ASP A 28 1.55 -5.63 -18.27
N ASN A 29 2.17 -5.43 -17.13
CA ASN A 29 2.50 -4.10 -16.59
C ASN A 29 1.27 -3.21 -16.38
N ARG A 30 0.09 -3.80 -16.26
CA ARG A 30 -1.16 -3.06 -16.12
C ARG A 30 -1.20 -2.23 -14.84
N ALA A 31 -0.69 -2.79 -13.74
CA ALA A 31 -0.66 -2.08 -12.45
C ALA A 31 0.17 -0.81 -12.53
N GLN A 32 1.27 -0.84 -13.26
CA GLN A 32 2.13 0.33 -13.40
C GLN A 32 1.37 1.51 -14.00
N THR A 33 0.54 1.26 -15.01
CA THR A 33 -0.31 2.28 -15.61
C THR A 33 -1.47 2.69 -14.72
N ASP A 34 -2.20 1.71 -14.19
CA ASP A 34 -3.42 1.97 -13.41
C ASP A 34 -3.09 2.68 -12.08
N ILE A 35 -2.06 2.23 -11.39
CA ILE A 35 -1.64 2.84 -10.12
C ILE A 35 -1.02 4.21 -10.36
N GLY A 36 -0.25 4.35 -11.45
CA GLY A 36 0.28 5.65 -11.85
C GLY A 36 -0.80 6.68 -12.11
N ASN A 37 -1.88 6.27 -12.80
CA ASN A 37 -3.02 7.14 -13.05
C ASN A 37 -3.77 7.47 -11.75
N LEU A 38 -3.86 6.52 -10.83
CA LEU A 38 -4.47 6.74 -9.52
C LEU A 38 -3.70 7.80 -8.73
N TRP A 39 -2.36 7.72 -8.73
CA TRP A 39 -1.50 8.72 -8.10
C TRP A 39 -1.67 10.10 -8.74
N ALA A 40 -1.75 10.16 -10.07
CA ALA A 40 -1.94 11.42 -10.79
C ALA A 40 -3.26 12.08 -10.39
N LYS A 41 -4.33 11.31 -10.31
CA LYS A 41 -5.64 11.80 -9.86
C LYS A 41 -5.59 12.26 -8.40
N PHE A 42 -4.98 11.46 -7.53
CA PHE A 42 -4.86 11.75 -6.11
C PHE A 42 -4.18 13.10 -5.88
N MET A 43 -3.10 13.36 -6.61
CA MET A 43 -2.34 14.59 -6.48
C MET A 43 -3.02 15.78 -7.16
N SER A 44 -3.49 15.62 -8.40
CA SER A 44 -4.07 16.72 -9.17
C SER A 44 -5.40 17.23 -8.60
N GLU A 45 -6.19 16.34 -8.02
CA GLU A 45 -7.49 16.69 -7.43
C GLU A 45 -7.40 16.96 -5.92
N ASN A 46 -6.20 16.93 -5.36
CA ASN A 46 -5.96 17.14 -3.93
C ASN A 46 -6.88 16.24 -3.08
N ILE A 47 -6.89 14.95 -3.37
CA ILE A 47 -7.76 14.00 -2.66
C ILE A 47 -7.44 13.98 -1.16
N ALA A 48 -6.16 14.04 -0.78
CA ALA A 48 -5.76 14.07 0.62
C ALA A 48 -6.43 15.22 1.37
N GLY A 49 -6.47 16.39 0.76
CA GLY A 49 -7.12 17.58 1.36
C GLY A 49 -8.63 17.43 1.52
N GLN A 50 -9.24 16.52 0.76
CA GLN A 50 -10.68 16.25 0.85
C GLN A 50 -11.03 15.24 1.93
N ILE A 51 -10.04 14.55 2.49
CA ILE A 51 -10.25 13.61 3.59
C ILE A 51 -10.17 14.40 4.90
N ALA A 52 -11.29 15.02 5.27
CA ALA A 52 -11.34 15.94 6.40
C ALA A 52 -10.94 15.27 7.72
N ALA A 53 -11.29 13.99 7.89
CA ALA A 53 -11.03 13.25 9.12
C ALA A 53 -9.67 12.52 9.11
N ARG A 54 -8.79 12.84 8.16
CA ARG A 54 -7.47 12.19 8.11
C ARG A 54 -6.69 12.48 9.40
N LEU A 55 -6.01 11.45 9.90
CA LEU A 55 -5.26 11.55 11.15
C LEU A 55 -3.90 12.21 10.97
N SER A 56 -3.39 12.24 9.74
CA SER A 56 -2.13 12.89 9.39
C SER A 56 -2.09 13.15 7.88
N ASP A 57 -1.00 13.74 7.42
CA ASP A 57 -0.77 13.95 5.99
C ASP A 57 -0.03 12.78 5.34
N ASP A 58 0.24 11.72 6.09
CA ASP A 58 0.85 10.51 5.53
C ASP A 58 -0.09 9.88 4.51
N ILE A 59 0.50 9.40 3.41
CA ILE A 59 -0.25 8.78 2.33
C ILE A 59 -0.05 7.27 2.40
N TYR A 60 -1.16 6.53 2.36
CA TYR A 60 -1.19 5.08 2.36
C TYR A 60 -1.58 4.59 0.98
N CYS A 61 -0.78 3.69 0.42
CA CYS A 61 -1.13 2.97 -0.80
C CYS A 61 -1.38 1.51 -0.39
N VAL A 62 -2.65 1.12 -0.32
CA VAL A 62 -3.07 -0.18 0.20
C VAL A 62 -3.37 -1.13 -0.93
N TYR A 63 -2.82 -2.34 -0.86
CA TYR A 63 -3.08 -3.43 -1.80
C TYR A 63 -3.89 -4.48 -1.07
N THR A 64 -5.11 -4.73 -1.52
CA THR A 64 -6.05 -5.60 -0.81
C THR A 64 -6.98 -6.30 -1.81
N ASP A 65 -7.92 -7.09 -1.30
CA ASP A 65 -8.90 -7.83 -2.10
C ASP A 65 -8.21 -8.65 -3.21
N TYR A 66 -7.14 -9.34 -2.85
CA TYR A 66 -6.42 -10.20 -3.76
C TYR A 66 -7.28 -11.35 -4.23
N GLU A 67 -7.33 -11.57 -5.54
CA GLU A 67 -8.00 -12.73 -6.12
C GLU A 67 -7.32 -14.03 -5.68
N ASN A 68 -6.00 -14.06 -5.69
CA ASN A 68 -5.20 -15.18 -5.19
C ASN A 68 -3.88 -14.67 -4.60
N ASP A 69 -2.88 -14.42 -5.42
CA ASP A 69 -1.59 -13.88 -4.99
C ASP A 69 -1.24 -12.64 -5.80
N HIS A 70 0.03 -12.23 -5.81
CA HIS A 70 0.46 -11.03 -6.52
C HIS A 70 0.35 -11.16 -8.06
N THR A 71 0.04 -12.34 -8.59
CA THR A 71 -0.14 -12.55 -10.04
C THR A 71 -1.58 -12.34 -10.49
N GLY A 72 -2.53 -12.37 -9.57
CA GLY A 72 -3.95 -12.17 -9.89
C GLY A 72 -4.37 -10.71 -9.80
N TRP A 73 -5.68 -10.50 -9.76
CA TRP A 73 -6.26 -9.17 -9.59
C TRP A 73 -6.27 -8.76 -8.12
N TYR A 74 -6.14 -7.49 -7.87
CA TYR A 74 -6.23 -6.90 -6.53
C TYR A 74 -6.72 -5.46 -6.61
N THR A 75 -7.11 -4.91 -5.47
CA THR A 75 -7.54 -3.51 -5.36
C THR A 75 -6.43 -2.69 -4.75
N THR A 76 -6.16 -1.54 -5.35
CA THR A 76 -5.22 -0.55 -4.80
C THR A 76 -6.03 0.65 -4.32
N VAL A 77 -5.83 1.03 -3.07
CA VAL A 77 -6.48 2.19 -2.45
C VAL A 77 -5.41 3.21 -2.07
N LEU A 78 -5.56 4.42 -2.56
CA LEU A 78 -4.64 5.51 -2.27
C LEU A 78 -5.37 6.53 -1.42
N GLY A 79 -4.90 6.76 -0.20
CA GLY A 79 -5.61 7.61 0.73
C GLY A 79 -4.86 7.93 2.00
N CYS A 80 -5.59 8.33 3.00
CA CYS A 80 -5.08 8.69 4.31
C CYS A 80 -5.78 7.91 5.41
N ARG A 81 -5.07 7.70 6.51
CA ARG A 81 -5.61 6.99 7.67
C ARG A 81 -6.72 7.79 8.32
N ILE A 82 -7.82 7.09 8.65
CA ILE A 82 -8.94 7.63 9.42
C ILE A 82 -9.16 6.74 10.66
N LYS A 83 -9.92 7.26 11.62
CA LYS A 83 -10.15 6.55 12.87
C LYS A 83 -11.14 5.41 12.73
N SER A 84 -12.20 5.62 11.96
CA SER A 84 -13.24 4.61 11.73
C SER A 84 -13.84 4.77 10.33
N PRO A 85 -14.53 3.72 9.80
CA PRO A 85 -15.18 3.83 8.48
C PRO A 85 -16.21 4.96 8.38
N ASP A 86 -16.81 5.35 9.50
CA ASP A 86 -17.79 6.44 9.51
C ASP A 86 -17.17 7.79 9.14
N ASP A 87 -15.86 7.90 9.26
CA ASP A 87 -15.11 9.12 8.95
C ASP A 87 -14.68 9.20 7.47
N SER A 88 -15.11 8.26 6.64
CA SER A 88 -14.67 8.17 5.25
C SER A 88 -15.21 9.28 4.35
N ASP A 89 -16.30 9.92 4.75
CA ASP A 89 -16.94 11.01 4.00
C ASP A 89 -17.27 10.59 2.56
N CYS A 90 -17.89 9.43 2.41
CA CYS A 90 -18.29 8.83 1.12
C CYS A 90 -17.13 8.39 0.23
N MET A 91 -15.90 8.42 0.71
CA MET A 91 -14.77 7.88 -0.02
C MET A 91 -14.67 6.37 0.18
N PHE A 92 -13.90 5.72 -0.71
CA PHE A 92 -13.62 4.30 -0.57
C PHE A 92 -12.84 4.06 0.72
N THR A 93 -13.23 3.05 1.49
CA THR A 93 -12.55 2.70 2.74
C THR A 93 -11.91 1.34 2.62
N ALA A 94 -10.62 1.26 2.95
CA ALA A 94 -9.89 0.01 3.04
C ALA A 94 -9.57 -0.29 4.49
N LEU A 95 -9.59 -1.57 4.84
CA LEU A 95 -9.12 -2.04 6.15
C LEU A 95 -7.79 -2.75 5.97
N ILE A 96 -6.78 -2.28 6.67
CA ILE A 96 -5.54 -3.02 6.88
C ILE A 96 -5.77 -3.82 8.16
N PRO A 97 -5.95 -5.15 8.04
CA PRO A 97 -6.39 -5.94 9.21
C PRO A 97 -5.34 -5.98 10.30
N LYS A 98 -5.82 -6.18 11.51
CA LYS A 98 -4.95 -6.53 12.64
C LYS A 98 -4.16 -7.80 12.30
N GLY A 99 -2.87 -7.78 12.58
CA GLY A 99 -2.05 -8.96 12.34
C GLY A 99 -0.57 -8.66 12.29
N SER A 100 0.17 -9.61 11.75
CA SER A 100 1.63 -9.53 11.64
C SER A 100 2.04 -9.05 10.25
N TYR A 101 3.02 -8.16 10.20
CA TYR A 101 3.53 -7.58 8.97
C TYR A 101 5.05 -7.57 8.99
N ARG A 102 5.64 -7.70 7.81
CA ARG A 102 7.06 -7.44 7.61
C ARG A 102 7.22 -6.02 7.10
N LEU A 103 8.02 -5.24 7.81
CA LEU A 103 8.32 -3.86 7.44
C LEU A 103 9.64 -3.83 6.68
N TYR A 104 9.58 -3.36 5.44
CA TYR A 104 10.75 -3.12 4.59
C TYR A 104 10.95 -1.62 4.42
N LYS A 105 12.20 -1.17 4.51
CA LYS A 105 12.54 0.24 4.33
C LYS A 105 13.33 0.39 3.04
N PRO A 106 12.68 0.80 1.92
CA PRO A 106 13.40 1.00 0.66
C PRO A 106 14.54 2.00 0.81
N GLU A 107 15.68 1.66 0.22
CA GLU A 107 16.85 2.53 0.20
C GLU A 107 17.14 2.96 -1.22
N GLY A 108 17.53 4.23 -1.40
CA GLY A 108 17.84 4.78 -2.71
C GLY A 108 16.90 5.91 -3.09
N GLU A 109 16.88 6.23 -4.38
CA GLU A 109 16.09 7.35 -4.88
C GLU A 109 14.64 6.96 -5.09
N MET A 110 13.76 7.86 -4.65
CA MET A 110 12.32 7.73 -4.87
C MET A 110 11.96 8.14 -6.30
N PRO A 111 10.98 7.51 -6.93
CA PRO A 111 10.17 6.38 -6.45
C PRO A 111 10.78 5.01 -6.81
N GLY A 112 11.88 4.96 -7.52
CA GLY A 112 12.46 3.72 -8.03
C GLY A 112 12.80 2.71 -6.94
N CYS A 113 13.23 3.17 -5.75
CA CYS A 113 13.57 2.28 -4.66
C CYS A 113 12.36 1.49 -4.15
N VAL A 114 11.16 2.04 -4.24
CA VAL A 114 9.93 1.33 -3.84
C VAL A 114 9.66 0.18 -4.81
N VAL A 115 9.77 0.46 -6.10
CA VAL A 115 9.54 -0.56 -7.15
C VAL A 115 10.55 -1.70 -7.02
N SER A 116 11.83 -1.37 -6.87
CA SER A 116 12.88 -2.39 -6.76
C SER A 116 12.74 -3.23 -5.48
N THR A 117 12.31 -2.62 -4.38
CA THR A 117 12.07 -3.35 -3.13
C THR A 117 10.89 -4.32 -3.31
N TRP A 118 9.80 -3.91 -3.95
CA TRP A 118 8.69 -4.80 -4.24
C TRP A 118 9.09 -5.97 -5.13
N GLN A 119 9.95 -5.72 -6.12
CA GLN A 119 10.46 -6.81 -6.98
C GLN A 119 11.24 -7.84 -6.16
N GLN A 120 12.01 -7.41 -5.17
CA GLN A 120 12.69 -8.32 -4.25
C GLN A 120 11.70 -9.08 -3.37
N ILE A 121 10.68 -8.39 -2.85
CA ILE A 121 9.65 -9.03 -2.03
C ILE A 121 8.95 -10.14 -2.81
N TRP A 122 8.61 -9.90 -4.08
CA TRP A 122 7.96 -10.91 -4.91
C TRP A 122 8.81 -12.17 -5.07
N LYS A 123 10.13 -12.03 -5.07
CA LYS A 123 11.05 -13.16 -5.24
C LYS A 123 11.34 -13.90 -3.94
N GLU A 124 11.47 -13.17 -2.83
CA GLU A 124 12.06 -13.69 -1.60
C GLU A 124 11.11 -13.84 -0.45
N CYS A 125 10.01 -13.07 -0.42
CA CYS A 125 9.11 -13.10 0.72
C CYS A 125 8.25 -14.35 0.70
N CYS A 126 8.38 -15.18 1.72
CA CYS A 126 7.48 -16.32 1.95
C CYS A 126 6.59 -16.04 3.14
N GLY A 127 5.49 -16.78 3.24
CA GLY A 127 4.56 -16.64 4.34
C GLY A 127 3.63 -15.45 4.21
N ARG A 128 3.52 -14.86 3.01
CA ARG A 128 2.53 -13.81 2.76
C ARG A 128 1.13 -14.38 2.87
N ASN A 129 0.22 -13.59 3.46
CA ASN A 129 -1.19 -14.00 3.59
C ASN A 129 -2.08 -13.49 2.46
N TYR A 130 -1.61 -12.54 1.65
CA TYR A 130 -2.36 -11.95 0.53
C TYR A 130 -3.73 -11.40 0.94
N ILE A 131 -3.80 -10.82 2.14
CA ILE A 131 -5.02 -10.17 2.62
C ILE A 131 -4.91 -8.67 2.41
N ALA A 132 -3.85 -8.06 2.94
CA ALA A 132 -3.56 -6.64 2.71
C ALA A 132 -2.07 -6.36 2.90
N ASP A 133 -1.53 -5.55 2.01
CA ASP A 133 -0.18 -5.01 2.11
C ASP A 133 -0.29 -3.50 1.87
N TYR A 134 0.70 -2.73 2.31
CA TYR A 134 0.63 -1.31 2.04
C TYR A 134 1.98 -0.64 2.04
N ASP A 135 2.07 0.44 1.26
CA ASP A 135 3.17 1.39 1.30
C ASP A 135 2.73 2.61 2.11
N LEU A 136 3.59 3.08 2.98
CA LEU A 136 3.36 4.29 3.76
C LEU A 136 4.37 5.35 3.32
N TYR A 137 3.87 6.49 2.85
CA TYR A 137 4.69 7.60 2.38
C TYR A 137 4.65 8.74 3.40
N ARG A 138 5.81 9.06 3.94
CA ARG A 138 5.96 10.07 4.98
C ARG A 138 7.24 10.86 4.74
N GLY A 139 7.12 12.18 4.57
CA GLY A 139 8.28 13.07 4.51
C GLY A 139 9.26 12.73 3.38
N GLY A 140 8.75 12.33 2.21
CA GLY A 140 9.58 11.98 1.06
C GLY A 140 10.21 10.60 1.13
N LYS A 141 9.86 9.80 2.15
CA LYS A 141 10.34 8.43 2.33
C LYS A 141 9.16 7.46 2.27
N ALA A 142 9.47 6.20 2.01
CA ALA A 142 8.46 5.15 1.97
C ALA A 142 8.85 3.99 2.88
N GLU A 143 7.82 3.36 3.43
CA GLU A 143 7.94 2.09 4.14
C GLU A 143 6.96 1.12 3.51
N ILE A 144 7.34 -0.16 3.40
CA ILE A 144 6.48 -1.19 2.81
C ILE A 144 6.15 -2.20 3.90
N TYR A 145 4.86 -2.47 4.06
CA TYR A 145 4.35 -3.42 5.04
C TYR A 145 3.68 -4.57 4.32
N VAL A 146 4.19 -5.78 4.52
CA VAL A 146 3.69 -6.98 3.86
C VAL A 146 3.02 -7.88 4.88
N GLY A 147 1.73 -8.16 4.67
CA GLY A 147 0.96 -9.03 5.57
C GLY A 147 1.47 -10.47 5.49
N VAL A 148 1.72 -11.08 6.66
CA VAL A 148 2.25 -12.44 6.78
C VAL A 148 1.41 -13.27 7.74
N ILE A 149 1.55 -14.57 7.57
CA ILE A 149 0.86 -15.57 8.39
C ILE A 149 1.37 -15.54 9.83
#